data_76f3b51f05627cc961cd44927857678c
#
_entry.id   76f3b51f05627cc961cd44927857678c
#
_cell.length_a   1.000
_cell.length_b   1.000
_cell.length_c   1.000
_cell.angle_alpha   90.00
_cell.angle_beta   90.00
_cell.angle_gamma   90.00
#
_symmetry.space_group_name_H-M   'P 1'
#
loop_
_entity.id
_entity.type
_entity.pdbx_description
1 polymer ?
#
loop_
_entity_poly.entity_id
_entity_poly.type
_entity_poly.pdbx_seq_one_letter_code
_entity_poly.pdbx_strand_id
1 'polypeptide(L)'
;MNFLAKLFISTFAVLITAYFLNGVTIGQNQFFSVDSPEINKFFTAFLVAVVLAFLNTIVKPILTILSLPITFFTLGLFLLVINAFIILFADKLVDGFKVDGFWTALWFSLVLSIVSAVLEAFTGKSEAERR
;
A
#
# COMPACT_ATOMS: atom_id res chain seq x y z
N MET A 1 -1.58 -11.71 -14.30
CA MET A 1 -1.69 -10.22 -14.31
C MET A 1 -0.30 -9.64 -14.36
N ASN A 2 -0.07 -8.71 -15.28
CA ASN A 2 1.28 -8.17 -15.39
C ASN A 2 1.52 -7.08 -14.34
N PHE A 3 2.77 -6.66 -14.25
CA PHE A 3 3.20 -5.72 -13.21
C PHE A 3 2.52 -4.36 -13.35
N LEU A 4 2.37 -3.87 -14.58
CA LEU A 4 1.74 -2.56 -14.80
C LEU A 4 0.27 -2.58 -14.39
N ALA A 5 -0.45 -3.63 -14.75
CA ALA A 5 -1.85 -3.76 -14.34
C ALA A 5 -1.96 -3.79 -12.82
N LYS A 6 -1.05 -4.50 -12.17
CA LYS A 6 -1.03 -4.57 -10.71
C LYS A 6 -0.77 -3.21 -10.09
N LEU A 7 0.13 -2.42 -10.68
CA LEU A 7 0.39 -1.07 -10.19
C LEU A 7 -0.83 -0.17 -10.30
N PHE A 8 -1.57 -0.25 -11.41
CA PHE A 8 -2.79 0.55 -11.56
C PHE A 8 -3.83 0.14 -10.54
N ILE A 9 -4.01 -1.15 -10.34
CA ILE A 9 -4.95 -1.65 -9.32
C ILE A 9 -4.54 -1.17 -7.94
N SER A 10 -3.24 -1.24 -7.62
CA SER A 10 -2.74 -0.77 -6.34
C SER A 10 -2.94 0.72 -6.16
N THR A 11 -2.77 1.51 -7.23
CA THR A 11 -2.99 2.95 -7.18
C THR A 11 -4.44 3.25 -6.80
N PHE A 12 -5.39 2.59 -7.45
CA PHE A 12 -6.80 2.78 -7.10
C PHE A 12 -7.10 2.28 -5.70
N ALA A 13 -6.47 1.17 -5.29
CA ALA A 13 -6.65 0.66 -3.94
C ALA A 13 -6.16 1.66 -2.90
N VAL A 14 -5.03 2.32 -3.15
CA VAL A 14 -4.51 3.34 -2.25
C VAL A 14 -5.48 4.52 -2.16
N LEU A 15 -6.00 4.99 -3.30
CA LEU A 15 -6.94 6.09 -3.31
C LEU A 15 -8.22 5.75 -2.56
N ILE A 16 -8.77 4.56 -2.79
CA ILE A 16 -10.00 4.13 -2.12
C ILE A 16 -9.77 4.00 -0.62
N THR A 17 -8.66 3.40 -0.23
CA THR A 17 -8.34 3.21 1.18
C THR A 17 -8.18 4.55 1.89
N ALA A 18 -7.48 5.49 1.26
CA ALA A 18 -7.29 6.82 1.83
C ALA A 18 -8.61 7.57 1.97
N TYR A 19 -9.55 7.33 1.04
CA TYR A 19 -10.87 7.96 1.13
C TYR A 19 -11.62 7.50 2.38
N PHE A 20 -11.51 6.22 2.73
CA PHE A 20 -12.24 5.68 3.88
C PHE A 20 -11.58 5.99 5.22
N LEU A 21 -10.30 6.31 5.25
CA LEU A 21 -9.59 6.53 6.50
C LEU A 21 -9.25 8.01 6.68
N ASN A 22 -9.58 8.55 7.86
CA ASN A 22 -9.37 9.96 8.13
C ASN A 22 -7.92 10.32 8.42
N GLY A 23 -7.13 9.37 8.89
CA GLY A 23 -5.74 9.64 9.28
C GLY A 23 -4.73 9.53 8.15
N VAL A 24 -5.19 9.31 6.91
CA VAL A 24 -4.33 9.17 5.74
C VAL A 24 -4.64 10.29 4.77
N THR A 25 -3.61 11.01 4.37
CA THR A 25 -3.74 12.12 3.43
C THR A 25 -2.91 11.82 2.19
N ILE A 26 -3.54 11.94 1.03
CA ILE A 26 -2.84 11.91 -0.25
C ILE A 26 -3.00 13.29 -0.85
N GLY A 27 -1.93 14.07 -0.81
CA GLY A 27 -1.91 15.43 -1.29
C GLY A 27 -1.11 15.55 -2.57
N GLN A 28 -0.93 16.79 -2.99
CA GLN A 28 -0.14 17.09 -4.16
C GLN A 28 1.32 16.78 -3.90
N ASN A 29 1.98 16.26 -4.92
CA ASN A 29 3.40 15.96 -4.88
C ASN A 29 4.13 17.02 -5.68
N GLN A 30 5.12 17.65 -5.07
CA GLN A 30 5.90 18.71 -5.72
C GLN A 30 6.77 18.18 -6.84
N PHE A 31 6.99 16.88 -6.87
CA PHE A 31 7.78 16.23 -7.90
C PHE A 31 7.13 16.33 -9.28
N PHE A 32 5.81 16.41 -9.33
CA PHE A 32 5.07 16.45 -10.58
C PHE A 32 4.59 17.88 -10.87
N SER A 33 4.85 18.35 -12.09
CA SER A 33 4.44 19.69 -12.53
C SER A 33 3.08 19.60 -13.21
N VAL A 34 2.06 19.21 -12.48
CA VAL A 34 0.71 19.06 -13.00
C VAL A 34 -0.17 20.11 -12.34
N ASP A 35 -0.87 20.89 -13.18
CA ASP A 35 -1.71 21.97 -12.69
C ASP A 35 -2.98 21.50 -12.00
N SER A 36 -3.50 20.35 -12.43
CA SER A 36 -4.72 19.80 -11.84
C SER A 36 -4.41 19.15 -10.50
N PRO A 37 -4.99 19.61 -9.39
CA PRO A 37 -4.78 18.96 -8.09
C PRO A 37 -5.22 17.50 -8.08
N GLU A 38 -6.28 17.19 -8.82
CA GLU A 38 -6.80 15.82 -8.83
C GLU A 38 -5.87 14.86 -9.57
N ILE A 39 -5.32 15.31 -10.70
CA ILE A 39 -4.37 14.51 -11.45
C ILE A 39 -3.06 14.37 -10.67
N ASN A 40 -2.62 15.45 -10.03
CA ASN A 40 -1.42 15.39 -9.19
C ASN A 40 -1.60 14.38 -8.06
N LYS A 41 -2.79 14.37 -7.46
CA LYS A 41 -3.13 13.43 -6.40
C LYS A 41 -3.08 11.99 -6.89
N PHE A 42 -3.55 11.74 -8.11
CA PHE A 42 -3.46 10.42 -8.72
C PHE A 42 -2.00 9.99 -8.89
N PHE A 43 -1.15 10.89 -9.36
CA PHE A 43 0.27 10.57 -9.49
C PHE A 43 0.93 10.31 -8.14
N THR A 44 0.53 11.04 -7.10
CA THR A 44 1.03 10.77 -5.76
C THR A 44 0.63 9.36 -5.31
N ALA A 45 -0.62 8.98 -5.55
CA ALA A 45 -1.08 7.64 -5.21
C ALA A 45 -0.35 6.56 -6.01
N PHE A 46 -0.07 6.85 -7.29
CA PHE A 46 0.72 5.94 -8.12
C PHE A 46 2.13 5.76 -7.55
N LEU A 47 2.76 6.86 -7.14
CA LEU A 47 4.08 6.80 -6.54
C LEU A 47 4.06 6.01 -5.23
N VAL A 48 3.01 6.18 -4.42
CA VAL A 48 2.84 5.38 -3.21
C VAL A 48 2.76 3.90 -3.57
N ALA A 49 2.00 3.57 -4.61
CA ALA A 49 1.86 2.17 -5.03
C ALA A 49 3.20 1.59 -5.47
N VAL A 50 3.99 2.36 -6.20
CA VAL A 50 5.32 1.92 -6.65
C VAL A 50 6.24 1.69 -5.45
N VAL A 51 6.25 2.64 -4.52
CA VAL A 51 7.09 2.51 -3.32
C VAL A 51 6.66 1.32 -2.49
N LEU A 52 5.34 1.12 -2.31
CA LEU A 52 4.84 -0.03 -1.58
C LEU A 52 5.20 -1.35 -2.27
N ALA A 53 5.13 -1.38 -3.60
CA ALA A 53 5.53 -2.57 -4.33
C ALA A 53 6.99 -2.90 -4.09
N PHE A 54 7.86 -1.88 -4.11
CA PHE A 54 9.28 -2.06 -3.83
C PHE A 54 9.50 -2.55 -2.39
N LEU A 55 8.88 -1.87 -1.43
CA LEU A 55 9.05 -2.24 -0.02
C LEU A 55 8.53 -3.66 0.24
N ASN A 56 7.39 -4.01 -0.32
CA ASN A 56 6.82 -5.34 -0.14
C ASN A 56 7.67 -6.43 -0.79
N THR A 57 8.37 -6.09 -1.86
CA THR A 57 9.20 -7.07 -2.56
C THR A 57 10.56 -7.27 -1.89
N ILE A 58 11.17 -6.18 -1.41
CA ILE A 58 12.54 -6.21 -0.92
C ILE A 58 12.60 -6.21 0.61
N VAL A 59 11.90 -5.27 1.23
CA VAL A 59 12.02 -5.03 2.68
C VAL A 59 11.19 -6.02 3.48
N LYS A 60 9.97 -6.28 3.05
CA LYS A 60 9.05 -7.12 3.81
C LYS A 60 9.57 -8.55 4.00
N PRO A 61 10.11 -9.23 2.98
CA PRO A 61 10.67 -10.58 3.20
C PRO A 61 11.77 -10.60 4.25
N ILE A 62 12.63 -9.58 4.23
CA ILE A 62 13.72 -9.49 5.19
C ILE A 62 13.17 -9.34 6.60
N LEU A 63 12.23 -8.42 6.79
CA LEU A 63 11.63 -8.20 8.10
C LEU A 63 10.87 -9.43 8.58
N THR A 64 10.19 -10.11 7.67
CA THR A 64 9.42 -11.31 8.02
C THR A 64 10.34 -12.41 8.52
N ILE A 65 11.44 -12.64 7.83
CA ILE A 65 12.39 -13.69 8.24
C ILE A 65 13.00 -13.35 9.61
N LEU A 66 13.41 -12.09 9.81
CA LEU A 66 13.99 -11.68 11.07
C LEU A 66 13.00 -11.75 12.23
N SER A 67 11.71 -11.70 11.92
CA SER A 67 10.64 -11.67 12.91
C SER A 67 10.00 -13.04 13.12
N LEU A 68 10.51 -14.10 12.50
CA LEU A 68 9.87 -15.42 12.59
C LEU A 68 9.64 -15.88 14.02
N PRO A 69 10.59 -15.76 14.95
CA PRO A 69 10.31 -16.18 16.33
C PRO A 69 9.14 -15.43 16.95
N ILE A 70 9.11 -14.11 16.76
CA ILE A 70 8.04 -13.26 17.31
C ILE A 70 6.72 -13.57 16.61
N THR A 71 6.76 -13.73 15.29
CA THR A 71 5.59 -14.06 14.50
C THR A 71 4.98 -15.38 14.95
N PHE A 72 5.82 -16.37 15.22
CA PHE A 72 5.36 -17.66 15.69
C PHE A 72 4.61 -17.52 17.04
N PHE A 73 5.20 -16.80 17.98
CA PHE A 73 4.58 -16.64 19.30
C PHE A 73 3.30 -15.82 19.26
N THR A 74 3.18 -14.92 18.31
CA THR A 74 1.96 -14.08 18.20
C THR A 74 0.93 -14.68 17.23
N LEU A 75 1.16 -15.91 16.76
CA LEU A 75 0.26 -16.58 15.80
C LEU A 75 0.04 -15.77 14.53
N GLY A 76 1.09 -15.10 14.10
CA GLY A 76 1.05 -14.31 12.86
C GLY A 76 0.60 -12.88 13.00
N LEU A 77 0.17 -12.45 14.19
CA LEU A 77 -0.27 -11.06 14.37
C LEU A 77 0.86 -10.06 14.13
N PHE A 78 2.09 -10.48 14.34
CA PHE A 78 3.21 -9.57 14.13
C PHE A 78 3.37 -9.18 12.66
N LEU A 79 2.82 -9.96 11.74
CA LEU A 79 2.83 -9.59 10.33
C LEU A 79 2.04 -8.31 10.07
N LEU A 80 0.99 -8.07 10.85
CA LEU A 80 0.24 -6.83 10.76
C LEU A 80 1.11 -5.65 11.19
N VAL A 81 1.94 -5.85 12.21
CA VAL A 81 2.88 -4.81 12.65
C VAL A 81 3.87 -4.49 11.54
N ILE A 82 4.39 -5.51 10.86
CA ILE A 82 5.30 -5.30 9.74
C ILE A 82 4.62 -4.51 8.64
N ASN A 83 3.37 -4.84 8.32
CA ASN A 83 2.62 -4.10 7.31
C ASN A 83 2.47 -2.63 7.70
N ALA A 84 2.21 -2.34 8.97
CA ALA A 84 2.10 -0.96 9.43
C ALA A 84 3.42 -0.22 9.28
N PHE A 85 4.54 -0.87 9.59
CA PHE A 85 5.85 -0.24 9.40
C PHE A 85 6.13 0.05 7.94
N ILE A 86 5.75 -0.84 7.04
CA ILE A 86 5.91 -0.63 5.60
C ILE A 86 5.15 0.63 5.17
N ILE A 87 3.92 0.81 5.66
CA ILE A 87 3.12 1.98 5.34
C ILE A 87 3.76 3.25 5.89
N LEU A 88 4.28 3.20 7.12
CA LEU A 88 4.96 4.36 7.70
C LEU A 88 6.23 4.72 6.94
N PHE A 89 6.94 3.71 6.45
CA PHE A 89 8.09 3.96 5.58
C PHE A 89 7.68 4.68 4.31
N ALA A 90 6.58 4.24 3.70
CA ALA A 90 6.08 4.89 2.49
C ALA A 90 5.73 6.35 2.75
N ASP A 91 5.16 6.66 3.94
CA ASP A 91 4.90 8.04 4.33
C ASP A 91 6.16 8.90 4.22
N LYS A 92 7.28 8.36 4.66
CA LYS A 92 8.53 9.10 4.67
C LYS A 92 9.19 9.20 3.30
N LEU A 93 8.91 8.24 2.43
CA LEU A 93 9.54 8.19 1.11
C LEU A 93 8.77 8.95 0.05
N VAL A 94 7.45 9.07 0.21
CA VAL A 94 6.60 9.72 -0.79
C VAL A 94 6.09 11.04 -0.26
N ASP A 95 6.49 12.12 -0.93
CA ASP A 95 5.97 13.44 -0.60
C ASP A 95 4.48 13.50 -0.97
N GLY A 96 3.68 14.01 -0.06
CA GLY A 96 2.24 14.09 -0.25
C GLY A 96 1.46 12.93 0.35
N PHE A 97 2.13 11.88 0.79
CA PHE A 97 1.49 10.77 1.47
C PHE A 97 1.77 10.86 2.96
N LYS A 98 0.71 11.11 3.74
CA LYS A 98 0.83 11.29 5.18
C LYS A 98 -0.07 10.31 5.91
N VAL A 99 0.47 9.70 6.95
CA VAL A 99 -0.24 8.75 7.80
C VAL A 99 -0.06 9.19 9.24
N ASP A 100 -1.14 9.27 9.99
CA ASP A 100 -1.18 9.88 11.32
C ASP A 100 -0.59 9.00 12.43
N GLY A 101 0.23 8.03 12.13
CA GLY A 101 0.89 7.25 13.14
C GLY A 101 0.65 5.75 12.97
N PHE A 102 1.11 4.99 13.96
CA PHE A 102 1.15 3.53 13.84
C PHE A 102 -0.24 2.92 13.70
N TRP A 103 -1.18 3.35 14.54
CA TRP A 103 -2.50 2.75 14.52
C TRP A 103 -3.23 3.02 13.22
N THR A 104 -3.09 4.24 12.69
CA THR A 104 -3.65 4.57 11.39
C THR A 104 -2.99 3.75 10.28
N ALA A 105 -1.67 3.56 10.37
CA ALA A 105 -0.95 2.74 9.40
C ALA A 105 -1.43 1.29 9.44
N LEU A 106 -1.69 0.78 10.65
CA LEU A 106 -2.19 -0.58 10.82
C LEU A 106 -3.55 -0.75 10.14
N TRP A 107 -4.47 0.17 10.43
CA TRP A 107 -5.79 0.15 9.80
C TRP A 107 -5.69 0.34 8.30
N PHE A 108 -4.81 1.24 7.86
CA PHE A 108 -4.60 1.45 6.43
C PHE A 108 -4.14 0.16 5.75
N SER A 109 -3.17 -0.53 6.33
CA SER A 109 -2.68 -1.76 5.72
C SER A 109 -3.75 -2.83 5.65
N LEU A 110 -4.59 -2.92 6.68
CA LEU A 110 -5.67 -3.90 6.71
C LEU A 110 -6.71 -3.60 5.65
N VAL A 111 -7.18 -2.34 5.60
CA VAL A 111 -8.19 -1.94 4.61
C VAL A 111 -7.60 -2.04 3.21
N LEU A 112 -6.35 -1.62 3.02
CA LEU A 112 -5.69 -1.72 1.72
C LEU A 112 -5.63 -3.16 1.25
N SER A 113 -5.31 -4.09 2.14
CA SER A 113 -5.25 -5.50 1.78
C SER A 113 -6.62 -6.00 1.32
N ILE A 114 -7.68 -5.60 2.02
CA ILE A 114 -9.03 -6.02 1.66
C ILE A 114 -9.43 -5.41 0.33
N VAL A 115 -9.20 -4.11 0.14
CA VAL A 115 -9.55 -3.41 -1.10
C VAL A 115 -8.76 -4.01 -2.26
N SER A 116 -7.47 -4.24 -2.07
CA SER A 116 -6.64 -4.83 -3.12
C SER A 116 -7.12 -6.22 -3.50
N ALA A 117 -7.48 -7.03 -2.51
CA ALA A 117 -7.98 -8.37 -2.77
C ALA A 117 -9.28 -8.34 -3.58
N VAL A 118 -10.17 -7.41 -3.24
CA VAL A 118 -11.43 -7.26 -3.96
C VAL A 118 -11.17 -6.83 -5.42
N LEU A 119 -10.32 -5.83 -5.61
CA LEU A 119 -10.01 -5.35 -6.96
C LEU A 119 -9.31 -6.42 -7.79
N GLU A 120 -8.40 -7.16 -7.18
CA GLU A 120 -7.70 -8.23 -7.89
C GLU A 120 -8.64 -9.39 -8.23
N ALA A 121 -9.64 -9.64 -7.40
CA ALA A 121 -10.62 -10.66 -7.69
C ALA A 121 -11.40 -10.37 -8.97
N PHE A 122 -11.66 -9.09 -9.25
CA PHE A 122 -12.36 -8.70 -10.47
C PHE A 122 -11.47 -8.77 -11.70
N THR A 123 -10.17 -8.57 -11.55
CA THR A 123 -9.25 -8.47 -12.69
C THR A 123 -8.35 -9.68 -12.83
N GLY A 124 -8.00 -10.32 -11.70
CA GLY A 124 -7.10 -11.46 -11.70
C GLY A 124 -7.78 -12.80 -11.83
N LYS A 125 -9.10 -12.80 -11.90
CA LYS A 125 -9.87 -14.04 -11.93
C LYS A 125 -9.54 -14.88 -13.18
N SER A 126 -9.44 -14.22 -14.33
CA SER A 126 -9.12 -14.92 -15.57
C SER A 126 -7.72 -15.53 -15.50
N GLU A 127 -6.80 -14.88 -14.81
CA GLU A 127 -5.47 -15.41 -14.65
C GLU A 127 -5.47 -16.65 -13.76
N ALA A 128 -6.26 -16.65 -12.70
CA ALA A 128 -6.40 -17.80 -11.84
C ALA A 128 -7.02 -18.99 -12.59
N GLU A 129 -7.91 -18.72 -13.50
CA GLU A 129 -8.57 -19.76 -14.29
C GLU A 129 -7.64 -20.42 -15.29
N ARG A 130 -6.54 -19.76 -15.65
CA ARG A 130 -5.57 -20.33 -16.59
C ARG A 130 -4.68 -21.39 -15.96
N ARG A 131 -4.71 -21.50 -14.69
CA ARG A 131 -3.94 -22.52 -14.00
C ARG A 131 -4.69 -23.84 -13.98
#